data_cf0823d80eefce930361af4e6e5e2c41
#
_entry.id   cf0823d80eefce930361af4e6e5e2c41
#
_cell.length_a   1.000
_cell.length_b   1.000
_cell.length_c   1.000
_cell.angle_alpha   90.00
_cell.angle_beta   90.00
_cell.angle_gamma   90.00
#
_symmetry.space_group_name_H-M   'P 1'
#
loop_
_entity.id
_entity.type
_entity.pdbx_description
1 polymer ?
#
loop_
_entity_poly.entity_id
_entity_poly.type
_entity_poly.pdbx_seq_one_letter_code
_entity_poly.pdbx_strand_id
1 'polypeptide(L)'
;MRNNVLEYLEDTVVRVPEKLAFSNGTEGMTFQEVYDQARAIGSGLRALGADHESVVVFMEKHPRTVTAFFGVVYAGCFYVPVDAEMPRFRVELILKQLGARFILCDEKTRALAEELRGEATLLSYTETAASPVDQAALAAVREGALDTDPIYIVFTSGSTGVPKGVAACHRSVLDYIEQLCDVLGFGPDTVFGNQTPLYFDACLKELYPTLKFGATTYLIPKSLFMFPVKLVEYLNTHRINTICWVVSALTMISGFKVLEKHVPEYLHTVAFGSEMFPIRQLKLWREALPQARFVNLYGPTEATGMSCWFEVDREFADDEVLPVGRPFRNTGVLLLDEHDRPAAPGEMGEICLKGTCLTLGYYGDFERTAQAFVQNPLNDKYPELIYRTGDLGRYNERGELVFLTRKDNQIKHMGHRIELGEVEVVACMDSAVRAACCLYDAEKKRLILCYEGEIEPAALSASLRGKLPPYMMPNATHRLEALPRTPNGKMDRRALLEQVRAGK
;
A
#
# COMPACT_ATOMS: atom_id res chain seq x y z
N MET A 1 -5.46 -19.48 -19.46
CA MET A 1 -4.88 -18.29 -18.79
C MET A 1 -6.01 -17.69 -17.99
N ARG A 2 -5.81 -17.37 -16.70
CA ARG A 2 -6.84 -16.69 -15.88
C ARG A 2 -7.03 -15.28 -16.37
N ASN A 3 -8.27 -14.82 -16.39
CA ASN A 3 -8.62 -13.45 -16.75
C ASN A 3 -9.41 -12.71 -15.64
N ASN A 4 -9.74 -13.41 -14.55
CA ASN A 4 -10.42 -12.84 -13.40
C ASN A 4 -9.82 -13.36 -12.09
N VAL A 5 -9.57 -12.48 -11.14
CA VAL A 5 -8.95 -12.85 -9.84
C VAL A 5 -9.80 -13.78 -8.99
N LEU A 6 -11.12 -13.80 -9.20
CA LEU A 6 -12.04 -14.70 -8.48
C LEU A 6 -11.81 -16.17 -8.80
N GLU A 7 -11.21 -16.48 -9.95
CA GLU A 7 -10.85 -17.85 -10.32
C GLU A 7 -9.93 -18.53 -9.30
N TYR A 8 -9.10 -17.75 -8.60
CA TYR A 8 -8.29 -18.29 -7.50
C TYR A 8 -9.16 -18.86 -6.37
N LEU A 9 -10.20 -18.11 -5.96
CA LEU A 9 -11.11 -18.54 -4.90
C LEU A 9 -11.97 -19.72 -5.39
N GLU A 10 -12.48 -19.65 -6.60
CA GLU A 10 -13.35 -20.67 -7.20
C GLU A 10 -12.61 -22.02 -7.35
N ASP A 11 -11.37 -22.00 -7.80
CA ASP A 11 -10.54 -23.21 -7.88
C ASP A 11 -10.20 -23.78 -6.50
N THR A 12 -10.00 -22.91 -5.52
CA THR A 12 -9.51 -23.32 -4.19
C THR A 12 -10.63 -23.83 -3.30
N VAL A 13 -11.83 -23.24 -3.36
CA VAL A 13 -12.97 -23.72 -2.58
C VAL A 13 -13.35 -25.17 -2.93
N VAL A 14 -13.17 -25.57 -4.19
CA VAL A 14 -13.41 -26.95 -4.61
C VAL A 14 -12.40 -27.94 -3.98
N ARG A 15 -11.16 -27.46 -3.74
CA ARG A 15 -10.07 -28.31 -3.20
C ARG A 15 -10.06 -28.40 -1.70
N VAL A 16 -10.30 -27.28 -1.01
CA VAL A 16 -10.13 -27.16 0.44
C VAL A 16 -11.19 -26.27 1.09
N PRO A 17 -12.51 -26.56 0.93
CA PRO A 17 -13.60 -25.69 1.38
C PRO A 17 -13.53 -25.35 2.87
N GLU A 18 -13.26 -26.36 3.72
CA GLU A 18 -13.28 -26.23 5.17
C GLU A 18 -11.98 -25.65 5.77
N LYS A 19 -10.95 -25.43 4.94
CA LYS A 19 -9.71 -24.89 5.44
C LYS A 19 -9.87 -23.40 5.78
N LEU A 20 -9.22 -22.97 6.86
CA LEU A 20 -9.18 -21.57 7.27
C LEU A 20 -8.47 -20.72 6.21
N ALA A 21 -9.18 -19.77 5.63
CA ALA A 21 -8.62 -18.82 4.66
C ALA A 21 -8.05 -17.58 5.36
N PHE A 22 -8.89 -16.90 6.14
CA PHE A 22 -8.53 -15.66 6.82
C PHE A 22 -8.94 -15.71 8.29
N SER A 23 -8.08 -15.18 9.18
CA SER A 23 -8.38 -15.04 10.61
C SER A 23 -7.73 -13.77 11.18
N ASN A 24 -8.31 -13.21 12.24
CA ASN A 24 -7.67 -12.16 13.04
C ASN A 24 -7.10 -12.70 14.37
N GLY A 25 -7.09 -14.03 14.53
CA GLY A 25 -6.67 -14.74 15.75
C GLY A 25 -7.80 -15.04 16.73
N THR A 26 -8.96 -14.42 16.59
CA THR A 26 -10.17 -14.68 17.40
C THR A 26 -11.33 -15.16 16.56
N GLU A 27 -11.52 -14.57 15.41
CA GLU A 27 -12.52 -14.96 14.42
C GLU A 27 -11.81 -15.38 13.12
N GLY A 28 -12.40 -16.32 12.41
CA GLY A 28 -11.87 -16.80 11.14
C GLY A 28 -12.98 -17.11 10.16
N MET A 29 -12.61 -17.25 8.89
CA MET A 29 -13.47 -17.67 7.81
C MET A 29 -12.79 -18.74 6.98
N THR A 30 -13.51 -19.84 6.70
CA THR A 30 -13.08 -20.87 5.76
C THR A 30 -13.19 -20.40 4.32
N PHE A 31 -12.59 -21.13 3.37
CA PHE A 31 -12.75 -20.83 1.95
C PHE A 31 -14.22 -20.93 1.51
N GLN A 32 -14.99 -21.88 2.07
CA GLN A 32 -16.42 -22.01 1.76
C GLN A 32 -17.19 -20.77 2.24
N GLU A 33 -16.97 -20.31 3.47
CA GLU A 33 -17.64 -19.14 4.01
C GLU A 33 -17.31 -17.87 3.23
N VAL A 34 -16.03 -17.69 2.84
CA VAL A 34 -15.60 -16.58 1.99
C VAL A 34 -16.29 -16.63 0.62
N TYR A 35 -16.35 -17.81 0.00
CA TYR A 35 -16.98 -18.00 -1.31
C TYR A 35 -18.48 -17.71 -1.26
N ASP A 36 -19.20 -18.29 -0.31
CA ASP A 36 -20.65 -18.16 -0.21
C ASP A 36 -21.06 -16.71 0.11
N GLN A 37 -20.39 -16.08 1.09
CA GLN A 37 -20.71 -14.71 1.46
C GLN A 37 -20.31 -13.70 0.37
N ALA A 38 -19.18 -13.90 -0.32
CA ALA A 38 -18.80 -13.03 -1.42
C ALA A 38 -19.81 -13.07 -2.57
N ARG A 39 -20.33 -14.25 -2.90
CA ARG A 39 -21.37 -14.40 -3.94
C ARG A 39 -22.70 -13.82 -3.51
N ALA A 40 -23.07 -13.96 -2.24
CA ALA A 40 -24.26 -13.33 -1.68
C ALA A 40 -24.17 -11.79 -1.75
N ILE A 41 -23.01 -11.21 -1.35
CA ILE A 41 -22.73 -9.78 -1.46
C ILE A 41 -22.81 -9.32 -2.92
N GLY A 42 -22.18 -10.06 -3.85
CA GLY A 42 -22.23 -9.77 -5.28
C GLY A 42 -23.65 -9.74 -5.82
N SER A 43 -24.46 -10.73 -5.45
CA SER A 43 -25.88 -10.83 -5.83
C SER A 43 -26.71 -9.68 -5.24
N GLY A 44 -26.51 -9.36 -3.97
CA GLY A 44 -27.17 -8.23 -3.31
C GLY A 44 -26.87 -6.88 -3.99
N LEU A 45 -25.62 -6.63 -4.33
CA LEU A 45 -25.21 -5.42 -5.08
C LEU A 45 -25.86 -5.38 -6.48
N ARG A 46 -25.86 -6.50 -7.21
CA ARG A 46 -26.52 -6.59 -8.53
C ARG A 46 -28.02 -6.34 -8.45
N ALA A 47 -28.68 -6.84 -7.42
CA ALA A 47 -30.12 -6.60 -7.20
C ALA A 47 -30.43 -5.12 -6.96
N LEU A 48 -29.49 -4.34 -6.44
CA LEU A 48 -29.58 -2.88 -6.28
C LEU A 48 -29.13 -2.11 -7.54
N GLY A 49 -28.79 -2.81 -8.62
CA GLY A 49 -28.39 -2.20 -9.90
C GLY A 49 -26.95 -1.69 -9.89
N ALA A 50 -26.06 -2.22 -9.03
CA ALA A 50 -24.64 -1.92 -9.09
C ALA A 50 -24.03 -2.54 -10.36
N ASP A 51 -23.25 -1.76 -11.13
CA ASP A 51 -22.66 -2.21 -12.38
C ASP A 51 -21.42 -1.37 -12.74
N HIS A 52 -20.26 -1.99 -12.89
CA HIS A 52 -18.99 -1.35 -13.28
C HIS A 52 -18.69 -0.04 -12.53
N GLU A 53 -18.97 0.00 -11.23
CA GLU A 53 -18.81 1.20 -10.41
C GLU A 53 -18.02 0.94 -9.12
N SER A 54 -17.60 2.03 -8.46
CA SER A 54 -16.92 1.94 -7.18
C SER A 54 -17.88 1.62 -6.05
N VAL A 55 -17.52 0.64 -5.23
CA VAL A 55 -18.21 0.35 -3.96
C VAL A 55 -17.23 0.57 -2.81
N VAL A 56 -17.53 1.51 -1.94
CA VAL A 56 -16.69 1.79 -0.77
C VAL A 56 -16.90 0.69 0.27
N VAL A 57 -15.82 0.07 0.69
CA VAL A 57 -15.82 -0.89 1.81
C VAL A 57 -15.26 -0.18 3.03
N PHE A 58 -16.16 0.29 3.88
CA PHE A 58 -15.85 1.08 5.07
C PHE A 58 -15.95 0.19 6.32
N MET A 59 -14.93 -0.61 6.54
CA MET A 59 -14.87 -1.64 7.56
C MET A 59 -13.48 -1.70 8.19
N GLU A 60 -13.40 -2.19 9.46
CA GLU A 60 -12.12 -2.44 10.12
C GLU A 60 -11.33 -3.59 9.44
N LYS A 61 -10.07 -3.75 9.81
CA LYS A 61 -9.23 -4.88 9.36
C LYS A 61 -9.75 -6.20 9.93
N HIS A 62 -10.52 -6.93 9.14
CA HIS A 62 -11.23 -8.15 9.55
C HIS A 62 -11.36 -9.13 8.38
N PRO A 63 -11.49 -10.48 8.59
CA PRO A 63 -11.79 -11.45 7.54
C PRO A 63 -13.00 -11.09 6.68
N ARG A 64 -14.07 -10.57 7.29
CA ARG A 64 -15.28 -10.09 6.58
C ARG A 64 -14.99 -8.96 5.59
N THR A 65 -14.04 -8.08 5.91
CA THR A 65 -13.64 -6.99 5.01
C THR A 65 -12.99 -7.52 3.74
N VAL A 66 -12.14 -8.56 3.88
CA VAL A 66 -11.55 -9.25 2.74
C VAL A 66 -12.64 -9.93 1.88
N THR A 67 -13.60 -10.57 2.54
CA THR A 67 -14.76 -11.20 1.87
C THR A 67 -15.61 -10.15 1.14
N ALA A 68 -15.81 -8.96 1.73
CA ALA A 68 -16.50 -7.85 1.10
C ALA A 68 -15.81 -7.39 -0.20
N PHE A 69 -14.47 -7.34 -0.23
CA PHE A 69 -13.72 -7.01 -1.46
C PHE A 69 -14.08 -7.95 -2.60
N PHE A 70 -14.05 -9.26 -2.34
CA PHE A 70 -14.39 -10.25 -3.37
C PHE A 70 -15.89 -10.20 -3.73
N GLY A 71 -16.75 -9.90 -2.76
CA GLY A 71 -18.17 -9.70 -3.03
C GLY A 71 -18.45 -8.55 -3.99
N VAL A 72 -17.74 -7.45 -3.84
CA VAL A 72 -17.80 -6.32 -4.77
C VAL A 72 -17.33 -6.73 -6.18
N VAL A 73 -16.24 -7.52 -6.26
CA VAL A 73 -15.73 -8.04 -7.55
C VAL A 73 -16.72 -9.01 -8.19
N TYR A 74 -17.42 -9.85 -7.40
CA TYR A 74 -18.51 -10.71 -7.93
C TYR A 74 -19.67 -9.93 -8.56
N ALA A 75 -19.92 -8.69 -8.08
CA ALA A 75 -20.90 -7.82 -8.69
C ALA A 75 -20.46 -7.17 -10.01
N GLY A 76 -19.22 -7.39 -10.47
CA GLY A 76 -18.63 -6.69 -11.60
C GLY A 76 -18.24 -5.25 -11.26
N CYS A 77 -18.09 -4.95 -9.97
CA CYS A 77 -17.71 -3.65 -9.43
C CYS A 77 -16.28 -3.69 -8.88
N PHE A 78 -15.75 -2.53 -8.50
CA PHE A 78 -14.40 -2.43 -7.92
C PHE A 78 -14.47 -1.85 -6.52
N TYR A 79 -13.75 -2.49 -5.59
CA TYR A 79 -13.77 -2.08 -4.19
C TYR A 79 -12.84 -0.90 -3.91
N VAL A 80 -13.28 -0.03 -2.99
CA VAL A 80 -12.48 1.08 -2.47
C VAL A 80 -12.38 0.91 -0.96
N PRO A 81 -11.25 0.42 -0.45
CA PRO A 81 -11.10 0.21 0.97
C PRO A 81 -10.87 1.52 1.70
N VAL A 82 -11.68 1.79 2.72
CA VAL A 82 -11.58 2.95 3.59
C VAL A 82 -11.58 2.49 5.04
N ASP A 83 -10.61 2.98 5.81
CA ASP A 83 -10.45 2.63 7.22
C ASP A 83 -11.21 3.63 8.10
N ALA A 84 -11.90 3.14 9.12
CA ALA A 84 -12.61 3.95 10.10
C ALA A 84 -11.68 4.84 10.95
N GLU A 85 -10.39 4.49 11.06
CA GLU A 85 -9.39 5.31 11.74
C GLU A 85 -8.86 6.48 10.88
N MET A 86 -9.25 6.55 9.60
CA MET A 86 -8.89 7.70 8.78
C MET A 86 -9.57 8.97 9.30
N PRO A 87 -8.89 10.13 9.27
CA PRO A 87 -9.52 11.41 9.59
C PRO A 87 -10.78 11.63 8.75
N ARG A 88 -11.84 12.08 9.38
CA ARG A 88 -13.13 12.37 8.74
C ARG A 88 -12.96 13.19 7.46
N PHE A 89 -12.19 14.27 7.54
CA PHE A 89 -11.88 15.14 6.40
C PHE A 89 -11.32 14.37 5.20
N ARG A 90 -10.42 13.40 5.44
CA ARG A 90 -9.84 12.59 4.37
C ARG A 90 -10.87 11.64 3.74
N VAL A 91 -11.71 11.04 4.56
CA VAL A 91 -12.81 10.18 4.08
C VAL A 91 -13.79 10.99 3.22
N GLU A 92 -14.18 12.21 3.65
CA GLU A 92 -15.04 13.11 2.88
C GLU A 92 -14.44 13.46 1.51
N LEU A 93 -13.13 13.74 1.44
CA LEU A 93 -12.44 13.99 0.16
C LEU A 93 -12.48 12.76 -0.76
N ILE A 94 -12.24 11.57 -0.22
CA ILE A 94 -12.30 10.31 -0.97
C ILE A 94 -13.70 10.07 -1.51
N LEU A 95 -14.72 10.13 -0.66
CA LEU A 95 -16.13 9.94 -1.06
C LEU A 95 -16.58 10.94 -2.11
N LYS A 96 -16.20 12.20 -1.96
CA LYS A 96 -16.47 13.26 -2.94
C LYS A 96 -15.83 12.99 -4.30
N GLN A 97 -14.57 12.55 -4.31
CA GLN A 97 -13.87 12.25 -5.56
C GLN A 97 -14.45 11.03 -6.28
N LEU A 98 -14.91 10.03 -5.52
CA LEU A 98 -15.51 8.81 -6.07
C LEU A 98 -16.90 9.03 -6.62
N GLY A 99 -17.70 9.92 -6.02
CA GLY A 99 -19.14 9.98 -6.28
C GLY A 99 -19.83 8.65 -6.01
N ALA A 100 -19.37 7.90 -5.00
CA ALA A 100 -19.80 6.53 -4.75
C ALA A 100 -21.30 6.44 -4.46
N ARG A 101 -21.98 5.49 -5.13
CA ARG A 101 -23.41 5.20 -4.88
C ARG A 101 -23.62 4.27 -3.71
N PHE A 102 -22.64 3.43 -3.38
CA PHE A 102 -22.74 2.39 -2.35
C PHE A 102 -21.58 2.43 -1.37
N ILE A 103 -21.91 2.31 -0.09
CA ILE A 103 -20.97 2.13 1.00
C ILE A 103 -21.36 0.87 1.77
N LEU A 104 -20.52 -0.15 1.76
CA LEU A 104 -20.67 -1.36 2.56
C LEU A 104 -19.93 -1.19 3.88
N CYS A 105 -20.64 -1.33 5.00
CA CYS A 105 -20.09 -1.15 6.35
C CYS A 105 -20.52 -2.29 7.28
N ASP A 106 -19.85 -2.42 8.40
CA ASP A 106 -20.24 -3.29 9.50
C ASP A 106 -20.90 -2.50 10.64
N GLU A 107 -21.28 -3.22 11.71
CA GLU A 107 -21.94 -2.63 12.87
C GLU A 107 -21.08 -1.58 13.59
N LYS A 108 -19.75 -1.75 13.57
CA LYS A 108 -18.81 -0.84 14.23
C LYS A 108 -18.63 0.48 13.47
N THR A 109 -18.62 0.41 12.15
CA THR A 109 -18.38 1.57 11.29
C THR A 109 -19.66 2.25 10.84
N ARG A 110 -20.83 1.62 11.03
CA ARG A 110 -22.14 2.08 10.55
C ARG A 110 -22.47 3.51 10.96
N ALA A 111 -22.29 3.86 12.22
CA ALA A 111 -22.64 5.20 12.72
C ALA A 111 -21.83 6.29 12.01
N LEU A 112 -20.52 6.09 11.86
CA LEU A 112 -19.64 7.02 11.15
C LEU A 112 -19.92 7.03 9.64
N ALA A 113 -20.21 5.86 9.05
CA ALA A 113 -20.59 5.76 7.65
C ALA A 113 -21.88 6.52 7.36
N GLU A 114 -22.90 6.45 8.25
CA GLU A 114 -24.15 7.20 8.11
C GLU A 114 -23.93 8.72 8.12
N GLU A 115 -23.00 9.21 8.94
CA GLU A 115 -22.66 10.64 8.97
C GLU A 115 -21.93 11.10 7.70
N LEU A 116 -21.16 10.21 7.05
CA LEU A 116 -20.27 10.55 5.94
C LEU A 116 -20.83 10.22 4.56
N ARG A 117 -21.87 9.38 4.48
CA ARG A 117 -22.34 8.79 3.21
C ARG A 117 -22.84 9.77 2.16
N GLY A 118 -23.27 11.00 2.57
CA GLY A 118 -23.91 11.93 1.64
C GLY A 118 -25.14 11.30 1.00
N GLU A 119 -25.15 11.21 -0.34
CA GLU A 119 -26.23 10.59 -1.12
C GLU A 119 -26.06 9.07 -1.33
N ALA A 120 -24.93 8.50 -0.89
CA ALA A 120 -24.67 7.07 -1.08
C ALA A 120 -25.62 6.19 -0.26
N THR A 121 -26.01 5.07 -0.84
CA THR A 121 -26.76 4.02 -0.15
C THR A 121 -25.84 3.24 0.79
N LEU A 122 -26.20 3.21 2.07
CA LEU A 122 -25.45 2.46 3.08
C LEU A 122 -25.96 1.02 3.16
N LEU A 123 -25.04 0.08 3.01
CA LEU A 123 -25.30 -1.35 3.03
C LEU A 123 -24.66 -1.99 4.27
N SER A 124 -25.41 -2.81 5.00
CA SER A 124 -24.89 -3.62 6.10
C SER A 124 -24.19 -4.85 5.52
N TYR A 125 -22.95 -5.11 5.95
CA TYR A 125 -22.26 -6.34 5.60
C TYR A 125 -23.11 -7.58 5.94
N THR A 126 -23.63 -7.64 7.17
CA THR A 126 -24.39 -8.80 7.68
C THR A 126 -25.64 -9.07 6.85
N GLU A 127 -26.39 -8.02 6.48
CA GLU A 127 -27.60 -8.15 5.66
C GLU A 127 -27.24 -8.52 4.21
N THR A 128 -26.23 -7.86 3.63
CA THR A 128 -25.83 -8.07 2.24
C THR A 128 -25.18 -9.44 2.03
N ALA A 129 -24.40 -9.93 3.01
CA ALA A 129 -23.80 -11.27 2.98
C ALA A 129 -24.83 -12.40 3.21
N ALA A 130 -26.05 -12.07 3.63
CA ALA A 130 -27.18 -13.00 3.74
C ALA A 130 -28.14 -12.94 2.54
N SER A 131 -27.82 -12.15 1.51
CA SER A 131 -28.64 -12.06 0.30
C SER A 131 -28.73 -13.40 -0.41
N PRO A 132 -29.89 -13.74 -1.02
CA PRO A 132 -30.00 -14.93 -1.87
C PRO A 132 -29.02 -14.83 -3.06
N VAL A 133 -28.28 -15.91 -3.32
CA VAL A 133 -27.34 -15.94 -4.43
C VAL A 133 -28.10 -16.08 -5.76
N ASP A 134 -27.98 -15.09 -6.63
CA ASP A 134 -28.45 -15.11 -8.00
C ASP A 134 -27.36 -15.61 -8.94
N GLN A 135 -27.38 -16.92 -9.21
CA GLN A 135 -26.42 -17.59 -10.10
C GLN A 135 -26.41 -17.00 -11.52
N ALA A 136 -27.59 -16.65 -12.03
CA ALA A 136 -27.70 -16.15 -13.41
C ALA A 136 -27.11 -14.74 -13.54
N ALA A 137 -27.39 -13.88 -12.56
CA ALA A 137 -26.82 -12.54 -12.52
C ALA A 137 -25.28 -12.56 -12.40
N LEU A 138 -24.74 -13.40 -11.51
CA LEU A 138 -23.28 -13.54 -11.36
C LEU A 138 -22.61 -14.16 -12.59
N ALA A 139 -23.26 -15.11 -13.24
CA ALA A 139 -22.78 -15.72 -14.50
C ALA A 139 -22.73 -14.68 -15.63
N ALA A 140 -23.77 -13.84 -15.77
CA ALA A 140 -23.81 -12.76 -16.76
C ALA A 140 -22.68 -11.73 -16.53
N VAL A 141 -22.40 -11.36 -15.28
CA VAL A 141 -21.26 -10.50 -14.93
C VAL A 141 -19.95 -11.16 -15.36
N ARG A 142 -19.78 -12.44 -15.09
CA ARG A 142 -18.54 -13.17 -15.45
C ARG A 142 -18.35 -13.28 -16.96
N GLU A 143 -19.42 -13.50 -17.72
CA GLU A 143 -19.38 -13.60 -19.18
C GLU A 143 -18.98 -12.27 -19.84
N GLY A 144 -19.45 -11.13 -19.27
CA GLY A 144 -19.11 -9.80 -19.76
C GLY A 144 -17.76 -9.25 -19.28
N ALA A 145 -17.12 -9.88 -18.27
CA ALA A 145 -15.94 -9.34 -17.63
C ALA A 145 -14.69 -9.40 -18.51
N LEU A 146 -13.93 -8.32 -18.52
CA LEU A 146 -12.63 -8.22 -19.18
C LEU A 146 -11.50 -8.25 -18.13
N ASP A 147 -10.34 -8.76 -18.49
CA ASP A 147 -9.16 -8.73 -17.60
C ASP A 147 -8.61 -7.32 -17.38
N THR A 148 -9.05 -6.36 -18.18
CA THR A 148 -8.78 -4.92 -18.02
C THR A 148 -9.80 -4.19 -17.15
N ASP A 149 -10.84 -4.86 -16.69
CA ASP A 149 -11.80 -4.22 -15.78
C ASP A 149 -11.13 -3.91 -14.44
N PRO A 150 -11.44 -2.75 -13.83
CA PRO A 150 -10.88 -2.39 -12.53
C PRO A 150 -11.40 -3.33 -11.45
N ILE A 151 -10.56 -3.62 -10.46
CA ILE A 151 -10.93 -4.43 -9.29
C ILE A 151 -10.82 -3.67 -7.98
N TYR A 152 -9.96 -2.67 -7.92
CA TYR A 152 -9.87 -1.78 -6.75
C TYR A 152 -9.39 -0.37 -7.11
N ILE A 153 -9.70 0.55 -6.21
CA ILE A 153 -9.04 1.86 -6.13
C ILE A 153 -8.44 1.99 -4.74
N VAL A 154 -7.12 2.22 -4.68
CA VAL A 154 -6.40 2.49 -3.45
C VAL A 154 -5.97 3.95 -3.44
N PHE A 155 -6.31 4.68 -2.36
CA PHE A 155 -5.98 6.09 -2.22
C PHE A 155 -4.61 6.30 -1.57
N THR A 156 -3.76 7.05 -2.25
CA THR A 156 -2.44 7.47 -1.75
C THR A 156 -2.42 8.98 -1.49
N SER A 157 -1.37 9.46 -0.81
CA SER A 157 -1.16 10.90 -0.62
C SER A 157 -0.98 11.63 -1.95
N GLY A 158 -1.49 12.85 -2.01
CA GLY A 158 -1.39 13.71 -3.19
C GLY A 158 -0.69 15.04 -2.86
N SER A 159 0.21 15.49 -3.72
CA SER A 159 0.99 16.74 -3.53
C SER A 159 0.13 18.00 -3.41
N THR A 160 -1.12 17.94 -3.86
CA THR A 160 -2.10 19.03 -3.79
C THR A 160 -2.96 19.02 -2.54
N GLY A 161 -2.70 18.13 -1.57
CA GLY A 161 -3.53 17.94 -0.38
C GLY A 161 -4.78 17.08 -0.61
N VAL A 162 -5.08 16.72 -1.85
CA VAL A 162 -6.18 15.83 -2.20
C VAL A 162 -5.62 14.43 -2.47
N PRO A 163 -6.14 13.38 -1.80
CA PRO A 163 -5.74 12.00 -2.06
C PRO A 163 -5.95 11.63 -3.53
N LYS A 164 -5.05 10.81 -4.08
CA LYS A 164 -5.17 10.29 -5.45
C LYS A 164 -5.53 8.81 -5.42
N GLY A 165 -6.60 8.42 -6.10
CA GLY A 165 -7.05 7.03 -6.24
C GLY A 165 -6.33 6.33 -7.39
N VAL A 166 -5.57 5.28 -7.11
CA VAL A 166 -4.91 4.44 -8.13
C VAL A 166 -5.81 3.26 -8.44
N ALA A 167 -6.20 3.12 -9.70
CA ALA A 167 -7.10 2.05 -10.18
C ALA A 167 -6.30 0.91 -10.79
N ALA A 168 -6.40 -0.31 -10.24
CA ALA A 168 -5.80 -1.51 -10.79
C ALA A 168 -6.83 -2.46 -11.39
N CYS A 169 -6.43 -3.23 -12.39
CA CYS A 169 -7.30 -4.18 -13.09
C CYS A 169 -6.94 -5.64 -12.79
N HIS A 170 -7.81 -6.56 -13.23
CA HIS A 170 -7.58 -8.00 -13.07
C HIS A 170 -6.23 -8.44 -13.65
N ARG A 171 -5.89 -7.99 -14.87
CA ARG A 171 -4.66 -8.36 -15.58
C ARG A 171 -3.42 -8.01 -14.77
N SER A 172 -3.34 -6.77 -14.27
CA SER A 172 -2.16 -6.31 -13.55
C SER A 172 -1.99 -7.04 -12.22
N VAL A 173 -3.10 -7.33 -11.50
CA VAL A 173 -3.06 -8.08 -10.24
C VAL A 173 -2.74 -9.56 -10.49
N LEU A 174 -3.35 -10.21 -11.48
CA LEU A 174 -3.03 -11.60 -11.82
C LEU A 174 -1.55 -11.76 -12.18
N ASP A 175 -1.02 -10.89 -13.05
CA ASP A 175 0.40 -10.94 -13.41
C ASP A 175 1.30 -10.75 -12.20
N TYR A 176 1.03 -9.73 -11.38
CA TYR A 176 1.79 -9.47 -10.16
C TYR A 176 1.79 -10.69 -9.22
N ILE A 177 0.63 -11.27 -8.94
CA ILE A 177 0.51 -12.40 -8.00
C ILE A 177 1.19 -13.65 -8.52
N GLU A 178 1.09 -13.94 -9.83
CA GLU A 178 1.81 -15.08 -10.45
C GLU A 178 3.33 -14.92 -10.24
N GLN A 179 3.88 -13.72 -10.54
CA GLN A 179 5.31 -13.45 -10.41
C GLN A 179 5.79 -13.45 -8.95
N LEU A 180 5.05 -12.83 -8.05
CA LEU A 180 5.35 -12.79 -6.63
C LEU A 180 5.40 -14.19 -6.03
N CYS A 181 4.43 -15.03 -6.36
CA CYS A 181 4.35 -16.40 -5.88
C CYS A 181 5.52 -17.27 -6.38
N ASP A 182 5.90 -17.10 -7.64
CA ASP A 182 7.06 -17.81 -8.22
C ASP A 182 8.36 -17.44 -7.51
N VAL A 183 8.55 -16.14 -7.23
CA VAL A 183 9.76 -15.62 -6.56
C VAL A 183 9.84 -16.05 -5.11
N LEU A 184 8.73 -15.94 -4.37
CA LEU A 184 8.72 -16.19 -2.93
C LEU A 184 8.44 -17.67 -2.58
N GLY A 185 8.02 -18.47 -3.55
CA GLY A 185 7.81 -19.92 -3.38
C GLY A 185 6.64 -20.25 -2.48
N PHE A 186 5.54 -19.50 -2.57
CA PHE A 186 4.34 -19.76 -1.78
C PHE A 186 3.63 -21.05 -2.17
N GLY A 187 2.97 -21.68 -1.23
CA GLY A 187 2.26 -22.93 -1.42
C GLY A 187 1.08 -23.11 -0.44
N PRO A 188 0.44 -24.28 -0.47
CA PRO A 188 -0.74 -24.55 0.36
C PRO A 188 -0.43 -24.56 1.87
N ASP A 189 0.82 -24.81 2.26
CA ASP A 189 1.25 -24.83 3.67
C ASP A 189 1.74 -23.45 4.15
N THR A 190 1.65 -22.43 3.30
CA THR A 190 2.00 -21.07 3.70
C THR A 190 0.99 -20.54 4.70
N VAL A 191 1.51 -20.01 5.81
CA VAL A 191 0.73 -19.30 6.83
C VAL A 191 1.26 -17.87 6.91
N PHE A 192 0.49 -16.94 6.35
CA PHE A 192 0.86 -15.54 6.30
C PHE A 192 0.52 -14.81 7.60
N GLY A 193 1.40 -13.89 7.99
CA GLY A 193 1.11 -12.87 8.99
C GLY A 193 0.97 -11.51 8.34
N ASN A 194 -0.26 -11.07 8.04
CA ASN A 194 -0.50 -9.79 7.40
C ASN A 194 -0.36 -8.62 8.39
N GLN A 195 0.62 -7.74 8.13
CA GLN A 195 0.84 -6.50 8.89
C GLN A 195 0.06 -5.33 8.29
N THR A 196 0.11 -5.21 6.97
CA THR A 196 -0.38 -4.04 6.22
C THR A 196 -1.87 -3.79 6.43
N PRO A 197 -2.31 -2.54 6.64
CA PRO A 197 -3.72 -2.19 6.57
C PRO A 197 -4.33 -2.55 5.22
N LEU A 198 -5.62 -2.91 5.21
CA LEU A 198 -6.31 -3.39 4.00
C LEU A 198 -6.58 -2.28 2.96
N TYR A 199 -6.38 -1.02 3.31
CA TYR A 199 -6.51 0.11 2.38
C TYR A 199 -5.21 0.46 1.63
N PHE A 200 -4.18 -0.39 1.71
CA PHE A 200 -2.98 -0.32 0.89
C PHE A 200 -2.86 -1.55 -0.02
N ASP A 201 -2.35 -1.34 -1.23
CA ASP A 201 -2.05 -2.40 -2.19
C ASP A 201 -1.05 -3.46 -1.66
N ALA A 202 -0.25 -3.08 -0.67
CA ALA A 202 0.70 -4.00 -0.04
C ALA A 202 0.04 -5.23 0.62
N CYS A 203 -1.27 -5.19 0.95
CA CYS A 203 -1.99 -6.35 1.47
C CYS A 203 -2.24 -7.44 0.42
N LEU A 204 -2.14 -7.12 -0.87
CA LEU A 204 -2.33 -8.09 -1.96
C LEU A 204 -1.35 -9.27 -1.85
N LYS A 205 -0.14 -9.03 -1.26
CA LYS A 205 0.93 -10.04 -1.11
C LYS A 205 0.53 -11.26 -0.29
N GLU A 206 -0.46 -11.12 0.56
CA GLU A 206 -0.96 -12.22 1.39
C GLU A 206 -2.37 -12.65 0.95
N LEU A 207 -3.25 -11.70 0.59
CA LEU A 207 -4.66 -12.00 0.32
C LEU A 207 -4.84 -12.88 -0.92
N TYR A 208 -4.25 -12.51 -2.05
CA TYR A 208 -4.42 -13.27 -3.29
C TYR A 208 -3.65 -14.58 -3.33
N PRO A 209 -2.40 -14.69 -2.82
CA PRO A 209 -1.74 -15.99 -2.67
C PRO A 209 -2.50 -16.96 -1.75
N THR A 210 -3.18 -16.46 -0.72
CA THR A 210 -4.08 -17.28 0.11
C THR A 210 -5.14 -17.93 -0.75
N LEU A 211 -5.83 -17.17 -1.60
CA LEU A 211 -6.84 -17.70 -2.50
C LEU A 211 -6.25 -18.67 -3.54
N LYS A 212 -5.08 -18.34 -4.09
CA LYS A 212 -4.45 -19.14 -5.15
C LYS A 212 -4.06 -20.54 -4.69
N PHE A 213 -3.45 -20.63 -3.52
CA PHE A 213 -2.87 -21.90 -3.04
C PHE A 213 -3.74 -22.64 -2.03
N GLY A 214 -4.74 -22.00 -1.45
CA GLY A 214 -5.40 -22.51 -0.27
C GLY A 214 -4.52 -22.38 0.97
N ALA A 215 -3.74 -21.30 1.04
CA ALA A 215 -2.93 -20.91 2.19
C ALA A 215 -3.82 -20.32 3.31
N THR A 216 -3.22 -19.90 4.41
CA THR A 216 -3.95 -19.22 5.49
C THR A 216 -3.33 -17.85 5.75
N THR A 217 -4.13 -16.79 5.90
CA THR A 217 -3.66 -15.48 6.32
C THR A 217 -4.24 -15.07 7.65
N TYR A 218 -3.34 -14.79 8.60
CA TYR A 218 -3.68 -14.11 9.83
C TYR A 218 -3.55 -12.59 9.66
N LEU A 219 -4.68 -11.89 9.78
CA LEU A 219 -4.74 -10.43 9.81
C LEU A 219 -4.31 -9.96 11.19
N ILE A 220 -3.03 -9.70 11.40
CA ILE A 220 -2.47 -9.38 12.71
C ILE A 220 -3.10 -8.09 13.25
N PRO A 221 -3.65 -8.08 14.48
CA PRO A 221 -4.20 -6.89 15.11
C PRO A 221 -3.15 -5.78 15.23
N LYS A 222 -3.50 -4.56 14.82
CA LYS A 222 -2.61 -3.38 14.85
C LYS A 222 -2.00 -3.11 16.23
N SER A 223 -2.77 -3.36 17.29
CA SER A 223 -2.31 -3.18 18.68
C SER A 223 -1.10 -4.03 19.05
N LEU A 224 -0.91 -5.20 18.42
CA LEU A 224 0.24 -6.08 18.71
C LEU A 224 1.57 -5.44 18.28
N PHE A 225 1.56 -4.56 17.28
CA PHE A 225 2.76 -3.85 16.87
C PHE A 225 3.29 -2.85 17.90
N MET A 226 2.51 -2.51 18.93
CA MET A 226 2.98 -1.74 20.09
C MET A 226 3.69 -2.62 21.15
N PHE A 227 3.57 -3.94 21.05
CA PHE A 227 4.09 -4.91 22.01
C PHE A 227 4.91 -6.00 21.31
N PRO A 228 6.19 -5.72 20.93
CA PRO A 228 6.97 -6.61 20.07
C PRO A 228 7.13 -8.04 20.58
N VAL A 229 7.21 -8.25 21.90
CA VAL A 229 7.27 -9.60 22.49
C VAL A 229 5.96 -10.36 22.21
N LYS A 230 4.82 -9.73 22.48
CA LYS A 230 3.50 -10.34 22.21
C LYS A 230 3.28 -10.59 20.72
N LEU A 231 3.85 -9.75 19.87
CA LEU A 231 3.80 -9.95 18.44
C LEU A 231 4.55 -11.23 18.02
N VAL A 232 5.75 -11.46 18.55
CA VAL A 232 6.51 -12.71 18.28
C VAL A 232 5.78 -13.92 18.87
N GLU A 233 5.23 -13.81 20.06
CA GLU A 233 4.37 -14.87 20.65
C GLU A 233 3.15 -15.20 19.77
N TYR A 234 2.51 -14.18 19.19
CA TYR A 234 1.41 -14.35 18.25
C TYR A 234 1.86 -15.09 16.98
N LEU A 235 3.02 -14.72 16.40
CA LEU A 235 3.59 -15.41 15.25
C LEU A 235 3.81 -16.91 15.55
N ASN A 236 4.34 -17.24 16.73
CA ASN A 236 4.60 -18.59 17.14
C ASN A 236 3.30 -19.38 17.45
N THR A 237 2.35 -18.74 18.15
CA THR A 237 1.05 -19.37 18.50
C THR A 237 0.29 -19.81 17.24
N HIS A 238 0.31 -18.98 16.20
CA HIS A 238 -0.38 -19.27 14.96
C HIS A 238 0.50 -19.93 13.90
N ARG A 239 1.74 -20.32 14.26
CA ARG A 239 2.73 -20.96 13.38
C ARG A 239 2.90 -20.20 12.07
N ILE A 240 2.91 -18.87 12.16
CA ILE A 240 3.11 -18.01 10.98
C ILE A 240 4.53 -18.25 10.45
N ASN A 241 4.60 -18.64 9.18
CA ASN A 241 5.84 -19.02 8.56
C ASN A 241 6.32 -18.05 7.47
N THR A 242 5.46 -17.09 7.12
CA THR A 242 5.74 -16.12 6.05
C THR A 242 5.21 -14.74 6.43
N ILE A 243 6.04 -13.72 6.28
CA ILE A 243 5.66 -12.33 6.45
C ILE A 243 6.13 -11.48 5.25
N CYS A 244 5.30 -10.50 4.86
CA CYS A 244 5.60 -9.55 3.80
C CYS A 244 5.41 -8.13 4.33
N TRP A 245 6.31 -7.68 5.20
CA TRP A 245 6.13 -6.48 6.02
C TRP A 245 6.92 -5.28 5.54
N VAL A 246 6.55 -4.10 6.05
CA VAL A 246 7.37 -2.91 5.93
C VAL A 246 8.59 -3.00 6.83
N VAL A 247 9.69 -2.37 6.41
CA VAL A 247 10.96 -2.44 7.16
C VAL A 247 10.83 -1.88 8.57
N SER A 248 10.04 -0.83 8.77
CA SER A 248 9.84 -0.24 10.11
C SER A 248 9.23 -1.22 11.11
N ALA A 249 8.37 -2.15 10.70
CA ALA A 249 7.84 -3.20 11.57
C ALA A 249 8.94 -4.20 12.00
N LEU A 250 9.83 -4.56 11.08
CA LEU A 250 10.97 -5.44 11.37
C LEU A 250 12.00 -4.75 12.29
N THR A 251 12.35 -3.50 11.99
CA THR A 251 13.31 -2.74 12.79
C THR A 251 12.81 -2.43 14.19
N MET A 252 11.52 -2.35 14.40
CA MET A 252 10.93 -2.24 15.74
C MET A 252 11.25 -3.47 16.58
N ILE A 253 11.05 -4.69 16.05
CA ILE A 253 11.33 -5.93 16.78
C ILE A 253 12.83 -6.04 17.10
N SER A 254 13.71 -5.86 16.11
CA SER A 254 15.16 -5.95 16.30
C SER A 254 15.72 -4.81 17.14
N GLY A 255 15.18 -3.58 17.01
CA GLY A 255 15.60 -2.42 17.78
C GLY A 255 15.32 -2.51 19.29
N PHE A 256 14.25 -3.20 19.69
CA PHE A 256 13.95 -3.53 21.08
C PHE A 256 14.66 -4.79 21.58
N LYS A 257 15.56 -5.37 20.77
CA LYS A 257 16.34 -6.58 21.11
C LYS A 257 15.46 -7.80 21.45
N VAL A 258 14.25 -7.86 20.91
CA VAL A 258 13.31 -8.94 21.19
C VAL A 258 13.87 -10.27 20.71
N LEU A 259 14.54 -10.29 19.56
CA LEU A 259 15.11 -11.49 18.94
C LEU A 259 16.20 -12.18 19.79
N GLU A 260 16.78 -11.52 20.79
CA GLU A 260 17.75 -12.13 21.71
C GLU A 260 17.10 -13.21 22.62
N LYS A 261 15.78 -13.12 22.86
CA LYS A 261 15.06 -14.01 23.79
C LYS A 261 13.78 -14.63 23.19
N HIS A 262 13.20 -14.00 22.21
CA HIS A 262 11.95 -14.41 21.58
C HIS A 262 12.14 -14.46 20.06
N VAL A 263 12.29 -15.67 19.52
CA VAL A 263 12.50 -15.91 18.09
C VAL A 263 11.18 -16.38 17.48
N PRO A 264 10.79 -15.89 16.29
CA PRO A 264 9.63 -16.43 15.55
C PRO A 264 10.02 -17.78 14.91
N GLU A 265 9.82 -18.86 15.64
CA GLU A 265 10.36 -20.20 15.38
C GLU A 265 9.93 -20.82 14.05
N TYR A 266 8.75 -20.47 13.57
CA TYR A 266 8.19 -21.04 12.33
C TYR A 266 8.52 -20.21 11.09
N LEU A 267 9.09 -19.02 11.26
CA LEU A 267 9.28 -18.07 10.18
C LEU A 267 10.45 -18.49 9.27
N HIS A 268 10.14 -18.82 8.03
CA HIS A 268 11.14 -19.20 7.03
C HIS A 268 11.20 -18.27 5.81
N THR A 269 10.21 -17.35 5.64
CA THR A 269 10.23 -16.36 4.57
C THR A 269 9.90 -14.98 5.11
N VAL A 270 10.86 -14.07 4.97
CA VAL A 270 10.76 -12.67 5.38
C VAL A 270 10.93 -11.79 4.14
N ALA A 271 9.82 -11.43 3.52
CA ALA A 271 9.81 -10.42 2.46
C ALA A 271 9.56 -9.04 3.09
N PHE A 272 10.27 -8.04 2.61
CA PHE A 272 10.15 -6.67 3.12
C PHE A 272 10.31 -5.66 2.00
N GLY A 273 9.85 -4.43 2.24
CA GLY A 273 9.95 -3.39 1.22
C GLY A 273 9.44 -2.05 1.71
N SER A 274 9.20 -1.16 0.77
CA SER A 274 8.72 0.22 0.98
C SER A 274 9.70 1.17 1.66
N GLU A 275 10.75 0.68 2.32
CA GLU A 275 11.76 1.48 3.02
C GLU A 275 13.14 0.82 2.86
N MET A 276 14.21 1.59 3.05
CA MET A 276 15.57 1.02 3.12
C MET A 276 15.77 0.27 4.44
N PHE A 277 16.18 -0.99 4.37
CA PHE A 277 16.49 -1.78 5.56
C PHE A 277 17.93 -1.49 6.01
N PRO A 278 18.14 -0.92 7.21
CA PRO A 278 19.48 -0.72 7.74
C PRO A 278 20.20 -2.07 7.92
N ILE A 279 21.37 -2.23 7.34
CA ILE A 279 22.10 -3.51 7.30
C ILE A 279 22.34 -4.08 8.71
N ARG A 280 22.67 -3.24 9.69
CA ARG A 280 22.82 -3.67 11.09
C ARG A 280 21.56 -4.34 11.65
N GLN A 281 20.38 -3.84 11.29
CA GLN A 281 19.12 -4.41 11.75
C GLN A 281 18.78 -5.71 11.00
N LEU A 282 19.09 -5.77 9.71
CA LEU A 282 18.94 -6.98 8.91
C LEU A 282 19.84 -8.12 9.42
N LYS A 283 21.07 -7.82 9.82
CA LYS A 283 21.99 -8.80 10.42
C LYS A 283 21.39 -9.47 11.65
N LEU A 284 20.77 -8.69 12.57
CA LEU A 284 20.10 -9.24 13.75
C LEU A 284 19.00 -10.24 13.41
N TRP A 285 18.23 -9.96 12.36
CA TRP A 285 17.22 -10.88 11.87
C TRP A 285 17.83 -12.15 11.25
N ARG A 286 18.89 -12.01 10.45
CA ARG A 286 19.58 -13.16 9.83
C ARG A 286 20.30 -14.03 10.85
N GLU A 287 20.85 -13.43 11.90
CA GLU A 287 21.43 -14.16 13.04
C GLU A 287 20.38 -14.95 13.83
N ALA A 288 19.20 -14.35 14.07
CA ALA A 288 18.10 -15.00 14.77
C ALA A 288 17.42 -16.10 13.91
N LEU A 289 17.39 -15.94 12.59
CA LEU A 289 16.73 -16.83 11.64
C LEU A 289 17.68 -17.24 10.50
N PRO A 290 18.73 -18.01 10.77
CA PRO A 290 19.79 -18.32 9.79
C PRO A 290 19.30 -19.18 8.60
N GLN A 291 18.14 -19.85 8.73
CA GLN A 291 17.54 -20.67 7.67
C GLN A 291 16.44 -19.94 6.89
N ALA A 292 16.07 -18.72 7.32
CA ALA A 292 15.02 -17.99 6.65
C ALA A 292 15.55 -17.28 5.38
N ARG A 293 14.69 -17.21 4.38
CA ARG A 293 14.91 -16.39 3.19
C ARG A 293 14.52 -14.95 3.49
N PHE A 294 15.38 -14.02 3.10
CA PHE A 294 15.13 -12.59 3.19
C PHE A 294 15.06 -11.99 1.80
N VAL A 295 13.94 -11.36 1.45
CA VAL A 295 13.71 -10.83 0.11
C VAL A 295 13.26 -9.38 0.19
N ASN A 296 14.08 -8.49 -0.40
CA ASN A 296 13.74 -7.08 -0.56
C ASN A 296 12.83 -6.90 -1.78
N LEU A 297 11.72 -6.21 -1.60
CA LEU A 297 10.72 -5.93 -2.64
C LEU A 297 10.62 -4.42 -2.88
N TYR A 298 10.52 -4.02 -4.14
CA TYR A 298 10.36 -2.63 -4.54
C TYR A 298 9.24 -2.49 -5.58
N GLY A 299 8.42 -1.47 -5.42
CA GLY A 299 7.41 -1.08 -6.40
C GLY A 299 6.52 0.03 -5.87
N PRO A 300 6.00 0.89 -6.75
CA PRO A 300 4.97 1.87 -6.46
C PRO A 300 3.57 1.28 -6.66
N THR A 301 2.57 1.87 -6.01
CA THR A 301 1.16 1.49 -6.16
C THR A 301 0.68 1.58 -7.61
N GLU A 302 1.20 2.54 -8.37
CA GLU A 302 0.89 2.75 -9.79
C GLU A 302 1.39 1.62 -10.71
N ALA A 303 2.21 0.70 -10.16
CA ALA A 303 2.64 -0.53 -10.85
C ALA A 303 2.22 -1.79 -10.05
N THR A 304 1.04 -1.77 -9.48
CA THR A 304 0.33 -2.90 -8.84
C THR A 304 1.20 -3.59 -7.78
N GLY A 305 1.61 -2.82 -6.76
CA GLY A 305 2.33 -3.36 -5.61
C GLY A 305 3.85 -3.40 -5.80
N MET A 306 4.42 -4.56 -6.10
CA MET A 306 5.87 -4.70 -6.24
C MET A 306 6.27 -5.01 -7.68
N SER A 307 7.38 -4.44 -8.12
CA SER A 307 7.88 -4.53 -9.49
C SER A 307 9.26 -5.16 -9.58
N CYS A 308 10.05 -5.09 -8.51
CA CYS A 308 11.39 -5.65 -8.44
C CYS A 308 11.61 -6.41 -7.12
N TRP A 309 12.57 -7.31 -7.14
CA TRP A 309 12.94 -8.12 -6.00
C TRP A 309 14.44 -8.40 -5.93
N PHE A 310 14.94 -8.57 -4.71
CA PHE A 310 16.31 -8.96 -4.42
C PHE A 310 16.34 -9.96 -3.26
N GLU A 311 16.86 -11.14 -3.47
CA GLU A 311 17.11 -12.10 -2.40
C GLU A 311 18.43 -11.76 -1.70
N VAL A 312 18.42 -11.67 -0.38
CA VAL A 312 19.60 -11.35 0.41
C VAL A 312 20.45 -12.61 0.56
N ASP A 313 21.23 -12.92 -0.47
CA ASP A 313 22.03 -14.15 -0.63
C ASP A 313 23.47 -14.03 -0.16
N ARG A 314 23.89 -12.85 0.31
CA ARG A 314 25.26 -12.55 0.76
C ARG A 314 25.30 -11.65 1.98
N GLU A 315 26.48 -11.45 2.51
CA GLU A 315 26.75 -10.45 3.54
C GLU A 315 26.92 -9.05 2.93
N PHE A 316 26.52 -8.04 3.69
CA PHE A 316 26.62 -6.63 3.34
C PHE A 316 27.42 -5.88 4.42
N ALA A 317 28.23 -4.91 4.03
CA ALA A 317 28.84 -3.98 4.96
C ALA A 317 27.77 -3.04 5.57
N ASP A 318 28.02 -2.49 6.74
CA ASP A 318 27.02 -1.71 7.49
C ASP A 318 26.60 -0.41 6.78
N ASP A 319 27.41 0.09 5.86
CA ASP A 319 27.23 1.30 5.06
C ASP A 319 26.73 1.01 3.63
N GLU A 320 26.58 -0.27 3.26
CA GLU A 320 26.01 -0.64 1.97
C GLU A 320 24.50 -0.43 1.94
N VAL A 321 23.98 -0.21 0.74
CA VAL A 321 22.56 -0.14 0.45
C VAL A 321 22.10 -1.44 -0.19
N LEU A 322 21.05 -2.05 0.35
CA LEU A 322 20.46 -3.23 -0.25
C LEU A 322 19.91 -2.91 -1.64
N PRO A 323 20.26 -3.72 -2.66
CA PRO A 323 19.65 -3.59 -3.96
C PRO A 323 18.12 -3.79 -3.90
N VAL A 324 17.40 -3.13 -4.79
CA VAL A 324 16.02 -3.50 -5.14
C VAL A 324 16.00 -4.59 -6.20
N GLY A 325 17.15 -4.89 -6.77
CA GLY A 325 17.50 -6.08 -7.51
C GLY A 325 17.08 -6.06 -8.97
N ARG A 326 16.23 -7.00 -9.35
CA ARG A 326 15.80 -7.24 -10.72
C ARG A 326 14.27 -7.21 -10.84
N PRO A 327 13.71 -6.82 -11.99
CA PRO A 327 12.28 -6.81 -12.20
C PRO A 327 11.68 -8.22 -12.17
N PHE A 328 10.40 -8.31 -11.83
CA PHE A 328 9.57 -9.48 -12.09
C PHE A 328 9.47 -9.74 -13.61
N ARG A 329 9.11 -10.97 -14.00
CA ARG A 329 8.77 -11.23 -15.41
C ARG A 329 7.59 -10.35 -15.82
N ASN A 330 7.51 -10.00 -17.10
CA ASN A 330 6.52 -9.06 -17.66
C ASN A 330 6.60 -7.64 -17.13
N THR A 331 7.60 -7.33 -16.28
CA THR A 331 7.91 -5.99 -15.83
C THR A 331 9.25 -5.56 -16.42
N GLY A 332 9.27 -4.42 -17.10
CA GLY A 332 10.49 -3.81 -17.60
C GLY A 332 10.89 -2.61 -16.72
N VAL A 333 12.18 -2.47 -16.49
CA VAL A 333 12.78 -1.28 -15.84
C VAL A 333 13.60 -0.53 -16.87
N LEU A 334 13.33 0.76 -17.00
CA LEU A 334 14.19 1.72 -17.70
C LEU A 334 14.80 2.65 -16.66
N LEU A 335 16.07 2.96 -16.83
CA LEU A 335 16.76 3.98 -16.06
C LEU A 335 17.07 5.14 -16.99
N LEU A 336 16.35 6.26 -16.84
CA LEU A 336 16.42 7.40 -17.76
C LEU A 336 17.14 8.59 -17.12
N ASP A 337 18.06 9.19 -17.87
CA ASP A 337 18.73 10.45 -17.51
C ASP A 337 17.77 11.66 -17.64
N GLU A 338 18.28 12.86 -17.36
CA GLU A 338 17.51 14.11 -17.44
C GLU A 338 17.11 14.50 -18.88
N HIS A 339 17.66 13.83 -19.89
CA HIS A 339 17.37 14.04 -21.31
C HIS A 339 16.60 12.88 -21.93
N ASP A 340 15.98 12.04 -21.09
CA ASP A 340 15.19 10.87 -21.51
C ASP A 340 16.00 9.81 -22.27
N ARG A 341 17.32 9.72 -22.04
CA ARG A 341 18.20 8.68 -22.60
C ARG A 341 18.51 7.62 -21.55
N PRO A 342 18.90 6.41 -21.94
CA PRO A 342 19.36 5.41 -21.00
C PRO A 342 20.53 5.94 -20.17
N ALA A 343 20.45 5.89 -18.84
CA ALA A 343 21.56 6.22 -17.96
C ALA A 343 22.73 5.25 -18.21
N ALA A 344 23.96 5.76 -18.25
CA ALA A 344 25.12 4.93 -18.40
C ALA A 344 25.36 4.03 -17.17
N PRO A 345 26.09 2.92 -17.29
CA PRO A 345 26.41 2.06 -16.17
C PRO A 345 27.03 2.83 -15.00
N GLY A 346 26.43 2.71 -13.81
CA GLY A 346 26.85 3.42 -12.62
C GLY A 346 26.32 4.85 -12.48
N GLU A 347 25.75 5.43 -13.53
CA GLU A 347 25.12 6.74 -13.46
C GLU A 347 23.71 6.68 -12.87
N MET A 348 23.30 7.79 -12.28
CA MET A 348 21.97 7.94 -11.71
C MET A 348 20.96 8.29 -12.79
N GLY A 349 19.80 7.61 -12.73
CA GLY A 349 18.66 7.93 -13.59
C GLY A 349 17.34 7.72 -12.86
N GLU A 350 16.25 8.19 -13.48
CA GLU A 350 14.89 7.90 -12.99
C GLU A 350 14.51 6.47 -13.30
N ILE A 351 14.04 5.76 -12.29
CA ILE A 351 13.46 4.42 -12.44
C ILE A 351 12.09 4.57 -13.10
N CYS A 352 11.95 4.06 -14.31
CA CYS A 352 10.68 4.01 -15.02
C CYS A 352 10.26 2.56 -15.22
N LEU A 353 8.98 2.29 -15.04
CA LEU A 353 8.42 0.93 -15.09
C LEU A 353 7.53 0.77 -16.32
N LYS A 354 7.56 -0.41 -16.94
CA LYS A 354 6.69 -0.78 -18.05
C LYS A 354 6.24 -2.23 -17.96
N GLY A 355 5.18 -2.56 -18.67
CA GLY A 355 4.66 -3.93 -18.77
C GLY A 355 3.26 -4.07 -18.18
N THR A 356 2.87 -5.32 -17.96
CA THR A 356 1.54 -5.68 -17.43
C THR A 356 1.30 -5.25 -15.99
N CYS A 357 2.35 -4.92 -15.26
CA CYS A 357 2.27 -4.38 -13.90
C CYS A 357 1.62 -2.99 -13.82
N LEU A 358 1.59 -2.23 -14.91
CA LEU A 358 1.02 -0.87 -14.89
C LEU A 358 -0.47 -0.91 -14.59
N THR A 359 -0.90 0.00 -13.70
CA THR A 359 -2.30 0.22 -13.37
C THR A 359 -3.02 1.01 -14.46
N LEU A 360 -4.33 1.19 -14.33
CA LEU A 360 -5.13 2.02 -15.22
C LEU A 360 -4.88 3.53 -15.06
N GLY A 361 -4.07 3.91 -14.07
CA GLY A 361 -3.77 5.29 -13.73
C GLY A 361 -4.57 5.81 -12.55
N TYR A 362 -4.78 7.12 -12.51
CA TYR A 362 -5.48 7.80 -11.42
C TYR A 362 -6.96 7.96 -11.74
N TYR A 363 -7.82 7.45 -10.87
CA TYR A 363 -9.27 7.46 -11.04
C TYR A 363 -9.82 8.88 -11.10
N GLY A 364 -10.51 9.19 -12.19
CA GLY A 364 -11.10 10.50 -12.43
C GLY A 364 -10.10 11.64 -12.70
N ASP A 365 -8.79 11.33 -12.81
CA ASP A 365 -7.73 12.34 -13.04
C ASP A 365 -6.90 11.96 -14.27
N PHE A 366 -7.47 12.17 -15.45
CA PHE A 366 -6.84 11.85 -16.73
C PHE A 366 -5.60 12.72 -17.02
N GLU A 367 -5.60 13.98 -16.56
CA GLU A 367 -4.46 14.88 -16.76
C GLU A 367 -3.24 14.38 -15.99
N ARG A 368 -3.39 14.08 -14.70
CA ARG A 368 -2.32 13.51 -13.88
C ARG A 368 -1.89 12.13 -14.40
N THR A 369 -2.83 11.33 -14.87
CA THR A 369 -2.51 10.04 -15.49
C THR A 369 -1.61 10.22 -16.70
N ALA A 370 -1.94 11.13 -17.60
CA ALA A 370 -1.13 11.42 -18.79
C ALA A 370 0.26 12.01 -18.47
N GLN A 371 0.40 12.69 -17.33
CA GLN A 371 1.70 13.21 -16.87
C GLN A 371 2.61 12.12 -16.29
N ALA A 372 2.03 11.10 -15.65
CA ALA A 372 2.77 10.04 -14.98
C ALA A 372 3.00 8.80 -15.86
N PHE A 373 2.00 8.45 -16.66
CA PHE A 373 2.03 7.32 -17.61
C PHE A 373 2.22 7.87 -19.01
N VAL A 374 3.47 7.86 -19.47
CA VAL A 374 3.88 8.52 -20.71
C VAL A 374 4.36 7.52 -21.75
N GLN A 375 4.40 7.95 -23.01
CA GLN A 375 5.06 7.17 -24.06
C GLN A 375 6.53 6.92 -23.69
N ASN A 376 7.00 5.68 -23.86
CA ASN A 376 8.42 5.35 -23.71
C ASN A 376 9.27 6.18 -24.69
N PRO A 377 10.15 7.08 -24.21
CA PRO A 377 10.96 7.94 -25.09
C PRO A 377 11.98 7.17 -25.93
N LEU A 378 12.26 5.92 -25.56
CA LEU A 378 13.17 5.05 -26.30
C LEU A 378 12.47 4.23 -27.41
N ASN A 379 11.14 4.36 -27.55
CA ASN A 379 10.33 3.65 -28.52
C ASN A 379 9.46 4.61 -29.34
N ASP A 380 9.83 4.82 -30.59
CA ASP A 380 9.13 5.68 -31.55
C ASP A 380 8.31 4.90 -32.62
N LYS A 381 8.14 3.58 -32.44
CA LYS A 381 7.53 2.69 -33.45
C LYS A 381 6.09 2.30 -33.13
N TYR A 382 5.74 2.19 -31.87
CA TYR A 382 4.41 1.81 -31.41
C TYR A 382 4.13 2.37 -30.01
N PRO A 383 2.85 2.51 -29.61
CA PRO A 383 2.49 2.94 -28.26
C PRO A 383 3.03 1.96 -27.21
N GLU A 384 3.88 2.45 -26.32
CA GLU A 384 4.41 1.70 -25.19
C GLU A 384 4.45 2.64 -23.97
N LEU A 385 3.53 2.42 -23.04
CA LEU A 385 3.47 3.25 -21.84
C LEU A 385 4.57 2.85 -20.85
N ILE A 386 5.15 3.86 -20.22
CA ILE A 386 5.97 3.74 -19.03
C ILE A 386 5.38 4.58 -17.90
N TYR A 387 5.51 4.12 -16.66
CA TYR A 387 5.24 4.92 -15.48
C TYR A 387 6.53 5.54 -14.96
N ARG A 388 6.54 6.87 -14.82
CA ARG A 388 7.63 7.64 -14.23
C ARG A 388 7.46 7.66 -12.71
N THR A 389 8.33 6.93 -12.01
CA THR A 389 8.16 6.74 -10.56
C THR A 389 8.55 7.97 -9.74
N GLY A 390 9.40 8.84 -10.26
CA GLY A 390 10.08 9.89 -9.51
C GLY A 390 11.20 9.36 -8.60
N ASP A 391 11.41 8.06 -8.53
CA ASP A 391 12.50 7.42 -7.81
C ASP A 391 13.78 7.47 -8.65
N LEU A 392 14.91 7.82 -8.03
CA LEU A 392 16.22 7.82 -8.66
C LEU A 392 17.01 6.61 -8.20
N GLY A 393 17.64 5.95 -9.14
CA GLY A 393 18.45 4.76 -8.89
C GLY A 393 19.66 4.67 -9.81
N ARG A 394 20.45 3.64 -9.62
CA ARG A 394 21.55 3.25 -10.51
C ARG A 394 21.75 1.76 -10.49
N TYR A 395 22.38 1.23 -11.50
CA TYR A 395 22.93 -0.12 -11.46
C TYR A 395 24.29 -0.11 -10.77
N ASN A 396 24.49 -1.01 -9.79
CA ASN A 396 25.80 -1.22 -9.17
C ASN A 396 26.73 -2.05 -10.10
N GLU A 397 27.96 -2.31 -9.66
CA GLU A 397 28.96 -3.08 -10.42
C GLU A 397 28.53 -4.53 -10.70
N ARG A 398 27.55 -5.05 -9.98
CA ARG A 398 26.97 -6.39 -10.17
C ARG A 398 25.73 -6.38 -11.09
N GLY A 399 25.40 -5.23 -11.67
CA GLY A 399 24.20 -5.07 -12.49
C GLY A 399 22.88 -5.12 -11.71
N GLU A 400 22.91 -4.92 -10.39
CA GLU A 400 21.73 -4.88 -9.55
C GLU A 400 21.23 -3.44 -9.42
N LEU A 401 19.92 -3.23 -9.55
CA LEU A 401 19.30 -1.94 -9.38
C LEU A 401 19.33 -1.52 -7.89
N VAL A 402 19.84 -0.33 -7.62
CA VAL A 402 19.88 0.26 -6.27
C VAL A 402 19.05 1.54 -6.29
N PHE A 403 18.11 1.65 -5.36
CA PHE A 403 17.39 2.88 -5.08
C PHE A 403 18.30 3.87 -4.36
N LEU A 404 18.31 5.14 -4.76
CA LEU A 404 19.14 6.17 -4.15
C LEU A 404 18.32 7.23 -3.41
N THR A 405 17.39 7.88 -4.10
CA THR A 405 16.59 8.98 -3.56
C THR A 405 15.37 9.23 -4.45
N ARG A 406 14.65 10.32 -4.18
CA ARG A 406 13.55 10.78 -5.02
C ARG A 406 13.84 12.13 -5.67
N LYS A 407 13.21 12.36 -6.84
CA LYS A 407 13.22 13.67 -7.55
C LYS A 407 12.41 14.74 -6.81
N ASP A 408 11.38 14.32 -6.06
CA ASP A 408 10.38 15.16 -5.42
C ASP A 408 10.52 15.15 -3.88
N ASN A 409 9.58 15.80 -3.20
CA ASN A 409 9.53 15.86 -1.74
C ASN A 409 8.69 14.74 -1.11
N GLN A 410 8.43 13.68 -1.86
CA GLN A 410 7.75 12.52 -1.34
C GLN A 410 8.71 11.65 -0.52
N ILE A 411 8.23 11.14 0.59
CA ILE A 411 8.99 10.28 1.49
C ILE A 411 8.25 8.98 1.75
N LYS A 412 9.00 8.01 2.28
CA LYS A 412 8.43 6.81 2.91
C LYS A 412 8.73 6.87 4.40
N HIS A 413 7.69 6.87 5.23
CA HIS A 413 7.80 6.97 6.68
C HIS A 413 6.88 5.95 7.35
N MET A 414 7.46 5.05 8.16
CA MET A 414 6.76 3.94 8.82
C MET A 414 5.90 3.10 7.84
N GLY A 415 6.45 2.86 6.64
CA GLY A 415 5.78 2.11 5.58
C GLY A 415 4.73 2.89 4.78
N HIS A 416 4.46 4.14 5.14
CA HIS A 416 3.50 5.00 4.45
C HIS A 416 4.22 5.91 3.46
N ARG A 417 3.61 6.07 2.29
CA ARG A 417 4.00 7.05 1.29
C ARG A 417 3.40 8.41 1.68
N ILE A 418 4.22 9.42 1.90
CA ILE A 418 3.79 10.74 2.34
C ILE A 418 4.31 11.79 1.36
N GLU A 419 3.40 12.58 0.82
CA GLU A 419 3.71 13.83 0.14
C GLU A 419 3.88 14.93 1.20
N LEU A 420 5.08 15.46 1.37
CA LEU A 420 5.30 16.55 2.32
C LEU A 420 4.44 17.77 1.99
N GLY A 421 4.16 17.99 0.68
CA GLY A 421 3.26 19.03 0.21
C GLY A 421 1.81 18.87 0.71
N GLU A 422 1.32 17.64 0.95
CA GLU A 422 -0.03 17.43 1.53
C GLU A 422 -0.10 18.02 2.95
N VAL A 423 0.93 17.79 3.76
CA VAL A 423 1.01 18.36 5.11
C VAL A 423 1.04 19.89 5.06
N GLU A 424 1.79 20.46 4.10
CA GLU A 424 1.89 21.91 3.90
C GLU A 424 0.56 22.53 3.50
N VAL A 425 -0.12 21.94 2.52
CA VAL A 425 -1.43 22.40 2.05
C VAL A 425 -2.46 22.36 3.19
N VAL A 426 -2.52 21.25 3.93
CA VAL A 426 -3.46 21.12 5.05
C VAL A 426 -3.14 22.11 6.17
N ALA A 427 -1.86 22.41 6.43
CA ALA A 427 -1.47 23.46 7.39
C ALA A 427 -1.92 24.86 6.92
N CYS A 428 -1.77 25.18 5.64
CA CYS A 428 -2.19 26.45 5.05
C CYS A 428 -3.71 26.61 4.90
N MET A 429 -4.54 25.59 5.18
CA MET A 429 -5.98 25.73 5.28
C MET A 429 -6.41 26.57 6.49
N ASP A 430 -5.53 26.71 7.49
CA ASP A 430 -5.75 27.64 8.59
C ASP A 430 -5.37 29.05 8.14
N SER A 431 -6.31 29.99 8.20
CA SER A 431 -6.11 31.36 7.73
C SER A 431 -5.03 32.14 8.47
N ALA A 432 -4.65 31.67 9.68
CA ALA A 432 -3.55 32.22 10.46
C ALA A 432 -2.16 31.72 10.03
N VAL A 433 -2.10 30.75 9.07
CA VAL A 433 -0.85 30.26 8.47
C VAL A 433 -0.66 30.90 7.10
N ARG A 434 0.41 31.67 6.92
CA ARG A 434 0.74 32.32 5.64
C ARG A 434 1.52 31.42 4.68
N ALA A 435 2.41 30.62 5.22
CA ALA A 435 3.21 29.66 4.47
C ALA A 435 3.65 28.52 5.37
N ALA A 436 3.82 27.33 4.81
CA ALA A 436 4.28 26.15 5.52
C ALA A 436 5.30 25.37 4.72
N CYS A 437 6.22 24.72 5.40
CA CYS A 437 7.21 23.82 4.84
C CYS A 437 7.36 22.59 5.75
N CYS A 438 7.02 21.43 5.24
CA CYS A 438 7.21 20.17 5.93
C CYS A 438 8.56 19.55 5.54
N LEU A 439 9.32 19.13 6.53
CA LEU A 439 10.64 18.54 6.41
C LEU A 439 10.62 17.10 6.91
N TYR A 440 11.51 16.29 6.36
CA TYR A 440 11.79 14.96 6.89
C TYR A 440 13.24 14.85 7.35
N ASP A 441 13.43 14.66 8.64
CA ASP A 441 14.75 14.33 9.20
C ASP A 441 14.94 12.81 9.15
N ALA A 442 15.65 12.34 8.12
CA ALA A 442 15.88 10.92 7.88
C ALA A 442 16.73 10.24 8.98
N GLU A 443 17.63 10.98 9.64
CA GLU A 443 18.47 10.46 10.74
C GLU A 443 17.62 10.15 11.97
N LYS A 444 16.70 11.05 12.31
CA LYS A 444 15.81 10.91 13.48
C LYS A 444 14.46 10.29 13.12
N LYS A 445 14.22 9.99 11.83
CA LYS A 445 12.94 9.52 11.29
C LYS A 445 11.75 10.37 11.76
N ARG A 446 11.84 11.69 11.58
CA ARG A 446 10.84 12.67 12.09
C ARG A 446 10.33 13.59 10.98
N LEU A 447 9.02 13.80 11.00
CA LEU A 447 8.37 14.86 10.27
C LEU A 447 8.42 16.15 11.10
N ILE A 448 8.80 17.26 10.47
CA ILE A 448 8.91 18.56 11.12
C ILE A 448 8.17 19.58 10.26
N LEU A 449 7.20 20.28 10.83
CA LEU A 449 6.48 21.36 10.16
C LEU A 449 7.02 22.71 10.62
N CYS A 450 7.54 23.49 9.68
CA CYS A 450 7.90 24.87 9.88
C CYS A 450 6.88 25.77 9.17
N TYR A 451 6.46 26.87 9.80
CA TYR A 451 5.45 27.73 9.20
C TYR A 451 5.63 29.20 9.60
N GLU A 452 5.13 30.08 8.74
CA GLU A 452 4.91 31.51 9.01
C GLU A 452 3.45 31.75 9.36
N GLY A 453 3.15 32.48 10.42
CA GLY A 453 1.76 32.77 10.79
C GLY A 453 1.60 33.27 12.22
N GLU A 454 0.36 33.49 12.60
CA GLU A 454 0.00 34.04 13.92
C GLU A 454 -0.51 32.98 14.92
N ILE A 455 -0.82 31.75 14.41
CA ILE A 455 -1.29 30.64 15.24
C ILE A 455 -0.14 30.06 16.09
N GLU A 456 -0.43 29.65 17.32
CA GLU A 456 0.54 28.97 18.16
C GLU A 456 0.77 27.50 17.70
N PRO A 457 2.02 26.95 17.82
CA PRO A 457 2.36 25.61 17.35
C PRO A 457 1.46 24.49 17.87
N ALA A 458 1.05 24.58 19.15
CA ALA A 458 0.17 23.58 19.76
C ALA A 458 -1.26 23.62 19.16
N ALA A 459 -1.76 24.82 18.87
CA ALA A 459 -3.08 25.01 18.25
C ALA A 459 -3.07 24.52 16.80
N LEU A 460 -2.03 24.82 16.03
CA LEU A 460 -1.87 24.30 14.67
C LEU A 460 -1.79 22.77 14.68
N SER A 461 -0.98 22.18 15.56
CA SER A 461 -0.89 20.72 15.70
C SER A 461 -2.24 20.07 16.06
N ALA A 462 -3.05 20.73 16.88
CA ALA A 462 -4.41 20.27 17.20
C ALA A 462 -5.35 20.33 15.97
N SER A 463 -5.28 21.41 15.19
CA SER A 463 -6.05 21.57 13.94
C SER A 463 -5.69 20.49 12.90
N LEU A 464 -4.42 20.11 12.81
CA LEU A 464 -3.94 19.09 11.89
C LEU A 464 -4.45 17.67 12.25
N ARG A 465 -4.60 17.34 13.55
CA ARG A 465 -5.06 16.00 13.99
C ARG A 465 -6.44 15.62 13.46
N GLY A 466 -7.29 16.58 13.20
CA GLY A 466 -8.61 16.31 12.59
C GLY A 466 -8.59 16.13 11.08
N LYS A 467 -7.45 16.40 10.42
CA LYS A 467 -7.35 16.46 8.97
C LYS A 467 -6.33 15.49 8.39
N LEU A 468 -5.22 15.26 9.08
CA LEU A 468 -4.14 14.37 8.65
C LEU A 468 -4.21 13.01 9.35
N PRO A 469 -3.92 11.91 8.63
CA PRO A 469 -3.73 10.59 9.25
C PRO A 469 -2.62 10.63 10.31
N PRO A 470 -2.67 9.79 11.36
CA PRO A 470 -1.66 9.78 12.42
C PRO A 470 -0.21 9.66 11.93
N TYR A 471 0.03 8.88 10.86
CA TYR A 471 1.37 8.68 10.28
C TYR A 471 1.92 9.90 9.52
N MET A 472 1.05 10.88 9.18
CA MET A 472 1.43 12.15 8.52
C MET A 472 1.59 13.29 9.51
N MET A 473 1.26 13.08 10.79
CA MET A 473 1.35 14.12 11.81
C MET A 473 2.81 14.51 12.07
N PRO A 474 3.15 15.84 12.00
CA PRO A 474 4.47 16.30 12.35
C PRO A 474 4.84 15.95 13.80
N ASN A 475 6.06 15.44 14.01
CA ASN A 475 6.61 15.17 15.32
C ASN A 475 7.00 16.47 16.07
N ALA A 476 7.27 17.54 15.32
CA ALA A 476 7.55 18.86 15.83
C ALA A 476 6.96 19.93 14.90
N THR A 477 6.54 21.04 15.49
CA THR A 477 5.96 22.18 14.76
C THR A 477 6.64 23.45 15.24
N HIS A 478 7.24 24.20 14.31
CA HIS A 478 8.02 25.41 14.59
C HIS A 478 7.43 26.61 13.86
N ARG A 479 7.12 27.68 14.60
CA ARG A 479 6.76 28.97 14.03
C ARG A 479 8.04 29.77 13.75
N LEU A 480 8.16 30.30 12.55
CA LEU A 480 9.29 31.12 12.13
C LEU A 480 8.79 32.49 11.62
N GLU A 481 9.61 33.51 11.74
CA GLU A 481 9.31 34.83 11.18
C GLU A 481 9.29 34.81 9.67
N ALA A 482 10.25 34.09 9.06
CA ALA A 482 10.33 33.85 7.61
C ALA A 482 10.94 32.48 7.31
N LEU A 483 10.39 31.80 6.32
CA LEU A 483 10.91 30.55 5.78
C LEU A 483 12.03 30.84 4.74
N PRO A 484 13.19 30.19 4.83
CA PRO A 484 14.29 30.42 3.90
C PRO A 484 13.91 30.05 2.47
N ARG A 485 14.34 30.89 1.52
CA ARG A 485 14.11 30.68 0.08
C ARG A 485 15.42 30.65 -0.66
N THR A 486 15.48 29.83 -1.70
CA THR A 486 16.56 29.82 -2.66
C THR A 486 16.59 31.15 -3.45
N PRO A 487 17.70 31.49 -4.13
CA PRO A 487 17.77 32.69 -4.98
C PRO A 487 16.65 32.77 -6.05
N ASN A 488 16.11 31.60 -6.45
CA ASN A 488 14.99 31.51 -7.40
C ASN A 488 13.61 31.57 -6.74
N GLY A 489 13.52 31.95 -5.46
CA GLY A 489 12.27 32.11 -4.72
C GLY A 489 11.61 30.82 -4.23
N LYS A 490 12.19 29.64 -4.50
CA LYS A 490 11.67 28.36 -4.01
C LYS A 490 12.03 28.15 -2.54
N MET A 491 11.24 27.34 -1.82
CA MET A 491 11.51 26.96 -0.44
C MET A 491 12.85 26.21 -0.32
N ASP A 492 13.76 26.70 0.53
CA ASP A 492 15.05 26.06 0.80
C ASP A 492 14.93 25.08 1.99
N ARG A 493 14.43 23.88 1.68
CA ARG A 493 14.23 22.82 2.68
C ARG A 493 15.54 22.39 3.35
N ARG A 494 16.66 22.45 2.62
CA ARG A 494 17.96 22.03 3.15
C ARG A 494 18.45 23.02 4.21
N ALA A 495 18.49 24.30 3.89
CA ALA A 495 18.85 25.33 4.84
C ALA A 495 17.93 25.32 6.06
N LEU A 496 16.61 25.12 5.86
CA LEU A 496 15.63 25.03 6.92
C LEU A 496 15.88 23.83 7.85
N LEU A 497 16.20 22.66 7.30
CA LEU A 497 16.51 21.47 8.09
C LEU A 497 17.78 21.66 8.94
N GLU A 498 18.82 22.25 8.36
CA GLU A 498 20.06 22.60 9.07
C GLU A 498 19.80 23.60 10.23
N GLN A 499 18.95 24.60 10.00
CA GLN A 499 18.54 25.58 11.00
C GLN A 499 17.79 24.90 12.16
N VAL A 500 16.82 24.05 11.89
CA VAL A 500 16.06 23.30 12.91
C VAL A 500 16.94 22.34 13.69
N ARG A 501 17.90 21.66 13.03
CA ARG A 501 18.87 20.78 13.70
C ARG A 501 19.81 21.55 14.61
N ALA A 502 20.16 22.76 14.26
CA ALA A 502 21.00 23.66 15.07
C ALA A 502 20.25 24.31 16.26
N GLY A 503 18.94 24.08 16.40
CA GLY A 503 18.12 24.66 17.46
C GLY A 503 17.87 26.16 17.32
N LYS A 504 17.94 26.65 16.08
CA LYS A 504 17.71 28.08 15.74
C LYS A 504 16.32 28.32 15.18
#